data_0d6cf42ffac628fd983b1b5bcf814c5a
#
_entry.id   0d6cf42ffac628fd983b1b5bcf814c5a
#
_cell.length_a   1.000
_cell.length_b   1.000
_cell.length_c   1.000
_cell.angle_alpha   90.00
_cell.angle_beta   90.00
_cell.angle_gamma   90.00
#
_symmetry.space_group_name_H-M   'P 1'
#
loop_
_entity.id
_entity.type
_entity.pdbx_description
1 polymer ?
#
loop_
_entity_poly.entity_id
_entity_poly.type
_entity_poly.pdbx_seq_one_letter_code
_entity_poly.pdbx_strand_id
1 'polypeptide(L)'
;MQAYSEFALQPARTGYDKRLSNWEETEIFQVNEATTDVLPELTGKISPDRIRHMRVPRPPRGLIEGFKSMIEAAGDTTGVISDILDQLGITGAVGASVLKPTIPGAAIVGPALTVRNVIQREHVYETARRHVNRMAEFEAHNLALPGDVVVIEGVPSISNMGGISAQTAKRQGEAGAIVQGGIRDVSHSRNVSYPIWASEVTPVTGKWRIETVEINGDIEIAGVRVSPGDIVVADETGVCFVPIGQAREVLELALKKISHERVKCDAIDAGVSVADLPTNA
;
A
#
# COMPACT_ATOMS: atom_id res chain seq x y z
N MET A 1 23.52 -24.81 41.33
CA MET A 1 24.38 -25.40 40.28
C MET A 1 23.48 -26.14 39.30
N GLN A 2 23.06 -25.50 38.21
CA GLN A 2 22.54 -26.22 37.02
C GLN A 2 22.41 -25.20 35.89
N ALA A 3 23.21 -25.39 34.96
CA ALA A 3 23.33 -25.16 33.53
C ALA A 3 22.35 -24.14 32.89
N TYR A 4 22.89 -23.00 32.51
CA TYR A 4 22.43 -22.19 31.41
C TYR A 4 22.89 -22.85 30.11
N SER A 5 21.97 -23.42 29.34
CA SER A 5 22.26 -23.95 28.02
C SER A 5 22.28 -22.82 26.99
N GLU A 6 23.32 -22.82 26.21
CA GLU A 6 23.67 -21.98 25.10
C GLU A 6 22.48 -21.79 24.11
N PHE A 7 21.99 -20.55 23.97
CA PHE A 7 21.32 -20.14 22.77
C PHE A 7 22.39 -19.77 21.74
N ALA A 8 22.68 -20.69 20.84
CA ALA A 8 23.48 -20.39 19.66
C ALA A 8 22.77 -19.40 18.80
N LEU A 9 23.28 -18.17 18.75
CA LEU A 9 22.90 -17.16 17.76
C LEU A 9 23.20 -17.74 16.37
N GLN A 10 22.16 -18.00 15.59
CA GLN A 10 22.35 -18.28 14.17
C GLN A 10 22.96 -17.03 13.51
N PRO A 11 23.98 -17.18 12.65
CA PRO A 11 24.56 -16.03 11.96
C PRO A 11 23.48 -15.37 11.10
N ALA A 12 23.36 -14.06 11.20
CA ALA A 12 22.52 -13.23 10.37
C ALA A 12 22.74 -13.61 8.89
N ARG A 13 21.66 -13.78 8.14
CA ARG A 13 21.72 -14.04 6.70
C ARG A 13 22.42 -12.87 6.01
N THR A 14 23.72 -13.01 5.78
CA THR A 14 24.49 -12.14 4.88
C THR A 14 24.13 -12.48 3.44
N GLY A 15 22.95 -12.08 3.02
CA GLY A 15 22.42 -12.28 1.68
C GLY A 15 21.91 -10.98 1.09
N TYR A 16 22.78 -9.98 1.04
CA TYR A 16 22.49 -8.83 0.18
C TYR A 16 22.76 -9.22 -1.26
N ASP A 17 21.70 -9.21 -2.04
CA ASP A 17 21.75 -9.62 -3.43
C ASP A 17 22.55 -8.61 -4.25
N LYS A 18 23.59 -9.09 -4.93
CA LYS A 18 24.39 -8.31 -5.90
C LYS A 18 23.56 -7.70 -7.05
N ARG A 19 22.26 -7.95 -7.09
CA ARG A 19 21.32 -7.41 -8.08
C ARG A 19 21.16 -5.90 -8.02
N LEU A 20 21.43 -5.25 -6.86
CA LEU A 20 21.33 -3.79 -6.75
C LEU A 20 22.54 -3.02 -7.30
N SER A 21 23.67 -3.69 -7.57
CA SER A 21 24.87 -3.04 -8.08
C SER A 21 24.93 -2.92 -9.63
N ASN A 22 24.01 -3.56 -10.36
CA ASN A 22 24.00 -3.65 -11.83
C ASN A 22 22.77 -3.02 -12.49
N TRP A 23 22.13 -2.03 -11.83
CA TRP A 23 21.05 -1.28 -12.48
C TRP A 23 21.66 -0.31 -13.51
N GLU A 24 21.78 -0.74 -14.75
CA GLU A 24 22.02 0.19 -15.85
C GLU A 24 20.73 1.02 -16.03
N GLU A 25 20.88 2.33 -15.96
CA GLU A 25 19.79 3.34 -16.05
C GLU A 25 18.86 3.13 -17.27
N THR A 26 19.29 2.37 -18.26
CA THR A 26 18.59 2.17 -19.52
C THR A 26 17.46 1.13 -19.47
N GLU A 27 17.47 0.17 -18.55
CA GLU A 27 16.44 -0.89 -18.49
C GLU A 27 15.21 -0.52 -17.65
N ILE A 28 15.36 0.36 -16.67
CA ILE A 28 14.26 0.77 -15.77
C ILE A 28 13.20 1.60 -16.51
N PHE A 29 13.55 2.20 -17.66
CA PHE A 29 12.76 3.26 -18.27
C PHE A 29 12.20 2.94 -19.66
N GLN A 30 12.21 1.70 -20.10
CA GLN A 30 11.49 1.33 -21.32
C GLN A 30 9.98 1.47 -21.09
N VAL A 31 9.41 2.46 -21.76
CA VAL A 31 7.96 2.64 -21.86
C VAL A 31 7.41 1.43 -22.63
N ASN A 32 6.81 0.47 -21.95
CA ASN A 32 6.07 -0.57 -22.62
C ASN A 32 4.81 0.04 -23.23
N GLU A 33 4.68 -0.12 -24.55
CA GLU A 33 3.47 0.19 -25.30
C GLU A 33 2.24 -0.42 -24.62
N ALA A 34 1.17 0.35 -24.59
CA ALA A 34 -0.10 -0.02 -24.00
C ALA A 34 -0.55 -1.39 -24.51
N THR A 35 -0.66 -2.37 -23.64
CA THR A 35 -1.57 -3.46 -23.86
C THR A 35 -2.95 -2.85 -24.10
N THR A 36 -3.61 -3.19 -25.18
CA THR A 36 -5.01 -2.84 -25.45
C THR A 36 -5.85 -3.55 -24.39
N ASP A 37 -5.88 -2.98 -23.17
CA ASP A 37 -6.71 -3.48 -22.09
C ASP A 37 -8.17 -3.26 -22.48
N VAL A 38 -8.84 -4.36 -22.80
CA VAL A 38 -10.30 -4.33 -22.96
C VAL A 38 -10.89 -3.91 -21.62
N LEU A 39 -11.61 -2.79 -21.62
CA LEU A 39 -12.29 -2.35 -20.40
C LEU A 39 -13.35 -3.38 -19.99
N PRO A 40 -13.45 -3.72 -18.71
CA PRO A 40 -14.47 -4.64 -18.24
C PRO A 40 -15.86 -4.01 -18.39
N GLU A 41 -16.88 -4.84 -18.55
CA GLU A 41 -18.27 -4.41 -18.39
C GLU A 41 -18.48 -3.96 -16.94
N LEU A 42 -19.12 -2.80 -16.75
CA LEU A 42 -19.40 -2.28 -15.42
C LEU A 42 -20.45 -3.13 -14.71
N THR A 43 -20.25 -3.34 -13.41
CA THR A 43 -21.20 -4.10 -12.58
C THR A 43 -22.52 -3.36 -12.34
N GLY A 44 -22.55 -2.04 -12.60
CA GLY A 44 -23.70 -1.16 -12.35
C GLY A 44 -23.92 -0.83 -10.87
N LYS A 45 -22.94 -1.14 -10.00
CA LYS A 45 -23.01 -0.82 -8.57
C LYS A 45 -22.85 0.66 -8.25
N ILE A 46 -22.25 1.39 -9.16
CA ILE A 46 -22.09 2.86 -9.10
C ILE A 46 -22.42 3.45 -10.47
N SER A 47 -22.93 4.66 -10.47
CA SER A 47 -23.19 5.38 -11.73
C SER A 47 -21.87 5.72 -12.44
N PRO A 48 -21.77 5.55 -13.78
CA PRO A 48 -20.53 5.77 -14.53
C PRO A 48 -19.92 7.18 -14.37
N ASP A 49 -20.74 8.20 -14.14
CA ASP A 49 -20.29 9.58 -13.90
C ASP A 49 -19.54 9.77 -12.58
N ARG A 50 -19.61 8.79 -11.66
CA ARG A 50 -18.85 8.73 -10.41
C ARG A 50 -17.53 7.96 -10.53
N ILE A 51 -17.20 7.43 -11.70
CA ILE A 51 -15.92 6.81 -12.02
C ILE A 51 -15.09 7.83 -12.79
N ARG A 52 -14.07 8.42 -12.15
CA ARG A 52 -13.26 9.49 -12.76
C ARG A 52 -12.36 8.98 -13.87
N HIS A 53 -11.81 7.80 -13.65
CA HIS A 53 -10.95 7.11 -14.62
C HIS A 53 -11.28 5.62 -14.63
N MET A 54 -11.50 5.06 -15.82
CA MET A 54 -11.75 3.63 -15.98
C MET A 54 -10.50 2.78 -15.68
N ARG A 55 -9.33 3.39 -15.77
CA ARG A 55 -8.04 2.82 -15.38
C ARG A 55 -7.23 3.89 -14.66
N VAL A 56 -6.53 3.52 -13.61
CA VAL A 56 -5.60 4.43 -12.94
C VAL A 56 -4.42 4.76 -13.86
N PRO A 57 -3.85 5.97 -13.77
CA PRO A 57 -2.58 6.28 -14.42
C PRO A 57 -1.52 5.26 -14.00
N ARG A 58 -0.72 4.80 -14.96
CA ARG A 58 0.30 3.79 -14.69
C ARG A 58 1.67 4.42 -14.63
N PRO A 59 2.39 4.30 -13.49
CA PRO A 59 3.82 4.61 -13.49
C PRO A 59 4.56 3.63 -14.40
N PRO A 60 5.71 4.00 -14.96
CA PRO A 60 6.55 3.07 -15.70
C PRO A 60 6.79 1.78 -14.88
N ARG A 61 6.70 0.61 -15.53
CA ARG A 61 6.82 -0.69 -14.85
C ARG A 61 8.10 -0.80 -14.04
N GLY A 62 9.21 -0.29 -14.57
CA GLY A 62 10.50 -0.28 -13.90
C GLY A 62 10.49 0.46 -12.55
N LEU A 63 9.68 1.52 -12.39
CA LEU A 63 9.55 2.19 -11.10
C LEU A 63 8.91 1.30 -10.04
N ILE A 64 7.82 0.61 -10.36
CA ILE A 64 7.17 -0.32 -9.43
C ILE A 64 8.14 -1.44 -9.04
N GLU A 65 8.82 -2.04 -10.01
CA GLU A 65 9.80 -3.10 -9.74
C GLU A 65 10.99 -2.57 -8.92
N GLY A 66 11.41 -1.31 -9.12
CA GLY A 66 12.45 -0.66 -8.32
C GLY A 66 12.05 -0.54 -6.84
N PHE A 67 10.84 -0.06 -6.55
CA PHE A 67 10.33 -0.01 -5.17
C PHE A 67 10.17 -1.41 -4.55
N LYS A 68 9.72 -2.41 -5.30
CA LYS A 68 9.62 -3.80 -4.82
C LYS A 68 10.99 -4.36 -4.47
N SER A 69 11.97 -4.21 -5.36
CA SER A 69 13.34 -4.67 -5.13
C SER A 69 13.98 -3.98 -3.93
N MET A 70 13.66 -2.71 -3.71
CA MET A 70 14.12 -1.97 -2.53
C MET A 70 13.60 -2.60 -1.24
N ILE A 71 12.30 -2.95 -1.17
CA ILE A 71 11.72 -3.64 0.01
C ILE A 71 12.34 -5.02 0.19
N GLU A 72 12.47 -5.80 -0.88
CA GLU A 72 13.06 -7.14 -0.82
C GLU A 72 14.49 -7.13 -0.30
N ALA A 73 15.25 -6.07 -0.59
CA ALA A 73 16.65 -5.96 -0.21
C ALA A 73 16.86 -5.37 1.19
N ALA A 74 16.03 -4.42 1.60
CA ALA A 74 16.23 -3.63 2.82
C ALA A 74 15.18 -3.91 3.92
N GLY A 75 14.08 -4.63 3.60
CA GLY A 75 12.99 -4.88 4.54
C GLY A 75 12.08 -3.66 4.68
N ASP A 76 11.88 -3.14 5.90
CA ASP A 76 11.05 -1.97 6.15
C ASP A 76 11.67 -0.72 5.51
N THR A 77 11.02 -0.17 4.51
CA THR A 77 11.53 0.96 3.72
C THR A 77 10.65 2.21 3.79
N THR A 78 9.46 2.12 4.39
CA THR A 78 8.57 3.29 4.55
C THR A 78 9.23 4.40 5.36
N GLY A 79 10.10 4.10 6.34
CA GLY A 79 10.88 5.09 7.07
C GLY A 79 11.82 5.89 6.16
N VAL A 80 12.56 5.20 5.29
CA VAL A 80 13.46 5.85 4.32
C VAL A 80 12.67 6.71 3.34
N ILE A 81 11.56 6.18 2.82
CA ILE A 81 10.68 6.93 1.89
C ILE A 81 10.10 8.16 2.59
N SER A 82 9.65 8.05 3.84
CA SER A 82 9.14 9.18 4.63
C SER A 82 10.18 10.30 4.74
N ASP A 83 11.43 9.96 5.07
CA ASP A 83 12.51 10.94 5.14
C ASP A 83 12.77 11.66 3.80
N ILE A 84 12.66 10.94 2.69
CA ILE A 84 12.82 11.53 1.36
C ILE A 84 11.62 12.42 1.00
N LEU A 85 10.40 11.98 1.32
CA LEU A 85 9.21 12.81 1.13
C LEU A 85 9.32 14.13 1.91
N ASP A 86 9.78 14.07 3.17
CA ASP A 86 10.02 15.26 3.99
C ASP A 86 11.07 16.19 3.36
N GLN A 87 12.18 15.66 2.84
CA GLN A 87 13.20 16.43 2.12
C GLN A 87 12.64 17.15 0.88
N LEU A 88 11.68 16.53 0.22
CA LEU A 88 11.00 17.09 -0.96
C LEU A 88 9.80 17.98 -0.59
N GLY A 89 9.48 18.15 0.69
CA GLY A 89 8.34 18.93 1.16
C GLY A 89 6.99 18.28 0.85
N ILE A 90 6.94 16.95 0.75
CA ILE A 90 5.76 16.17 0.41
C ILE A 90 5.19 15.49 1.67
N THR A 91 3.95 15.81 2.02
CA THR A 91 3.22 15.05 3.05
C THR A 91 2.71 13.75 2.42
N GLY A 92 3.29 12.60 2.82
CA GLY A 92 2.94 11.33 2.18
C GLY A 92 2.99 10.10 3.08
N ALA A 93 3.39 10.23 4.36
CA ALA A 93 3.56 9.09 5.26
C ALA A 93 2.47 9.01 6.33
N VAL A 94 1.99 7.80 6.61
CA VAL A 94 1.00 7.47 7.66
C VAL A 94 1.52 6.30 8.48
N GLY A 95 1.72 6.50 9.78
CA GLY A 95 2.27 5.46 10.67
C GLY A 95 1.31 4.30 10.94
N ALA A 96 1.87 3.14 11.30
CA ALA A 96 1.12 1.92 11.61
C ALA A 96 0.21 2.04 12.85
N SER A 97 0.37 3.07 13.67
CA SER A 97 -0.58 3.40 14.73
C SER A 97 -1.94 3.87 14.20
N VAL A 98 -1.99 4.38 12.97
CA VAL A 98 -3.19 4.85 12.27
C VAL A 98 -3.68 3.81 11.28
N LEU A 99 -2.78 3.24 10.45
CA LEU A 99 -3.08 2.23 9.44
C LEU A 99 -2.29 0.95 9.75
N LYS A 100 -2.94 0.00 10.38
CA LYS A 100 -2.30 -1.21 10.90
C LYS A 100 -2.43 -2.38 9.93
N PRO A 101 -1.32 -3.08 9.59
CA PRO A 101 -1.39 -4.25 8.73
C PRO A 101 -2.16 -5.41 9.41
N THR A 102 -2.96 -6.12 8.63
CA THR A 102 -3.67 -7.32 9.07
C THR A 102 -2.80 -8.57 9.09
N ILE A 103 -1.76 -8.60 8.29
CA ILE A 103 -0.81 -9.71 8.16
C ILE A 103 0.56 -9.20 8.62
N PRO A 104 1.12 -9.73 9.72
CA PRO A 104 2.47 -9.38 10.16
C PRO A 104 3.52 -9.70 9.07
N GLY A 105 4.51 -8.83 8.91
CA GLY A 105 5.58 -8.97 7.91
C GLY A 105 5.12 -8.74 6.47
N ALA A 106 3.87 -8.34 6.25
CA ALA A 106 3.42 -8.01 4.91
C ALA A 106 4.03 -6.70 4.42
N ALA A 107 4.44 -6.69 3.15
CA ALA A 107 4.83 -5.48 2.44
C ALA A 107 4.22 -5.47 1.04
N ILE A 108 3.83 -4.30 0.56
CA ILE A 108 3.22 -4.13 -0.77
C ILE A 108 3.73 -2.88 -1.46
N VAL A 109 3.76 -2.95 -2.78
CA VAL A 109 3.99 -1.80 -3.67
C VAL A 109 3.01 -1.90 -4.84
N GLY A 110 2.36 -0.79 -5.17
CA GLY A 110 1.52 -0.71 -6.35
C GLY A 110 0.87 0.65 -6.55
N PRO A 111 0.34 0.92 -7.73
CA PRO A 111 -0.40 2.16 -7.97
C PRO A 111 -1.74 2.17 -7.24
N ALA A 112 -2.10 3.33 -6.71
CA ALA A 112 -3.34 3.54 -5.97
C ALA A 112 -4.57 3.48 -6.90
N LEU A 113 -5.52 2.60 -6.62
CA LEU A 113 -6.88 2.64 -7.11
C LEU A 113 -7.76 3.19 -5.99
N THR A 114 -8.25 4.40 -6.14
CA THR A 114 -8.90 5.14 -5.06
C THR A 114 -10.40 4.95 -5.02
N VAL A 115 -10.96 4.88 -3.79
CA VAL A 115 -12.40 4.75 -3.54
C VAL A 115 -12.80 5.70 -2.43
N ARG A 116 -13.87 6.46 -2.62
CA ARG A 116 -14.45 7.31 -1.58
C ARG A 116 -15.81 6.79 -1.15
N ASN A 117 -15.93 6.53 0.14
CA ASN A 117 -17.16 6.12 0.80
C ASN A 117 -17.69 7.21 1.74
N VAL A 118 -18.99 7.34 1.83
CA VAL A 118 -19.67 8.24 2.77
C VAL A 118 -20.80 7.50 3.49
N ILE A 119 -21.26 8.07 4.62
CA ILE A 119 -22.48 7.59 5.27
C ILE A 119 -23.68 7.83 4.34
N GLN A 120 -24.46 6.80 4.06
CA GLN A 120 -25.68 6.98 3.30
C GLN A 120 -26.79 7.66 4.13
N ARG A 121 -27.70 8.34 3.44
CA ARG A 121 -28.70 9.19 4.09
C ARG A 121 -29.89 8.43 4.68
N GLU A 122 -30.19 7.25 4.14
CA GLU A 122 -31.34 6.45 4.60
C GLU A 122 -31.03 5.74 5.92
N HIS A 123 -32.08 5.55 6.72
CA HIS A 123 -31.95 4.84 8.00
C HIS A 123 -31.56 3.36 7.79
N VAL A 124 -30.60 2.87 8.58
CA VAL A 124 -30.02 1.52 8.45
C VAL A 124 -31.06 0.40 8.46
N TYR A 125 -32.10 0.50 9.28
CA TYR A 125 -33.17 -0.49 9.35
C TYR A 125 -33.95 -0.61 8.04
N GLU A 126 -34.29 0.53 7.41
CA GLU A 126 -35.03 0.55 6.16
C GLU A 126 -34.19 0.01 4.99
N THR A 127 -32.93 0.38 4.94
CA THR A 127 -32.01 -0.11 3.89
C THR A 127 -31.74 -1.61 4.06
N ALA A 128 -31.57 -2.08 5.30
CA ALA A 128 -31.37 -3.51 5.58
C ALA A 128 -32.61 -4.33 5.20
N ARG A 129 -33.81 -3.87 5.59
CA ARG A 129 -35.09 -4.55 5.29
C ARG A 129 -35.36 -4.63 3.80
N ARG A 130 -34.97 -3.60 3.05
CA ARG A 130 -35.14 -3.49 1.59
C ARG A 130 -33.97 -4.06 0.80
N HIS A 131 -32.93 -4.58 1.49
CA HIS A 131 -31.69 -5.10 0.91
C HIS A 131 -30.96 -4.06 0.01
N VAL A 132 -31.05 -2.77 0.35
CA VAL A 132 -30.39 -1.69 -0.41
C VAL A 132 -28.93 -1.62 -0.03
N ASN A 133 -28.03 -2.02 -0.92
CA ASN A 133 -26.57 -1.95 -0.76
C ASN A 133 -26.00 -0.97 -1.80
N ARG A 134 -25.43 0.15 -1.31
CA ARG A 134 -24.80 1.20 -2.14
C ARG A 134 -23.27 1.19 -2.09
N MET A 135 -22.69 0.17 -1.45
CA MET A 135 -21.25 -0.04 -1.54
C MET A 135 -20.88 -0.53 -2.93
N ALA A 136 -19.84 0.04 -3.51
CA ALA A 136 -19.38 -0.30 -4.85
C ALA A 136 -17.87 -0.68 -4.88
N GLU A 137 -17.33 -1.21 -3.78
CA GLU A 137 -15.96 -1.71 -3.73
C GLU A 137 -15.72 -2.82 -4.78
N PHE A 138 -16.75 -3.60 -5.10
CA PHE A 138 -16.66 -4.61 -6.17
C PHE A 138 -16.48 -4.00 -7.56
N GLU A 139 -16.96 -2.78 -7.79
CA GLU A 139 -16.68 -2.07 -9.05
C GLU A 139 -15.21 -1.65 -9.09
N ALA A 140 -14.64 -1.19 -7.96
CA ALA A 140 -13.22 -0.90 -7.87
C ALA A 140 -12.38 -2.15 -8.20
N HIS A 141 -12.69 -3.30 -7.59
CA HIS A 141 -12.03 -4.57 -7.90
C HIS A 141 -12.21 -5.00 -9.38
N ASN A 142 -13.37 -4.73 -9.98
CA ASN A 142 -13.63 -5.00 -11.40
C ASN A 142 -12.76 -4.15 -12.33
N LEU A 143 -12.46 -2.91 -11.92
CA LEU A 143 -11.59 -1.99 -12.65
C LEU A 143 -10.09 -2.19 -12.36
N ALA A 144 -9.73 -2.91 -11.30
CA ALA A 144 -8.35 -3.12 -10.91
C ALA A 144 -7.58 -3.96 -11.94
N LEU A 145 -6.29 -3.68 -12.05
CA LEU A 145 -5.34 -4.52 -12.76
C LEU A 145 -4.39 -5.20 -11.77
N PRO A 146 -3.74 -6.30 -12.17
CA PRO A 146 -2.75 -6.95 -11.31
C PRO A 146 -1.68 -5.97 -10.81
N GLY A 147 -1.43 -6.01 -9.51
CA GLY A 147 -0.49 -5.14 -8.82
C GLY A 147 -1.07 -3.82 -8.30
N ASP A 148 -2.34 -3.48 -8.57
CA ASP A 148 -2.98 -2.31 -7.97
C ASP A 148 -3.15 -2.46 -6.47
N VAL A 149 -3.15 -1.33 -5.78
CA VAL A 149 -3.51 -1.22 -4.36
C VAL A 149 -4.80 -0.44 -4.24
N VAL A 150 -5.85 -1.07 -3.72
CA VAL A 150 -7.11 -0.36 -3.47
C VAL A 150 -6.95 0.52 -2.23
N VAL A 151 -7.20 1.82 -2.37
CA VAL A 151 -7.09 2.81 -1.30
C VAL A 151 -8.47 3.41 -1.03
N ILE A 152 -9.01 3.19 0.18
CA ILE A 152 -10.37 3.57 0.54
C ILE A 152 -10.37 4.70 1.57
N GLU A 153 -10.82 5.89 1.17
CA GLU A 153 -11.31 6.93 2.08
C GLU A 153 -12.66 6.46 2.60
N GLY A 154 -12.65 5.82 3.77
CA GLY A 154 -13.77 5.09 4.31
C GLY A 154 -14.43 5.81 5.50
N VAL A 155 -15.51 5.21 5.98
CA VAL A 155 -16.26 5.70 7.13
C VAL A 155 -15.76 5.01 8.40
N PRO A 156 -15.39 5.77 9.46
CA PRO A 156 -14.97 5.21 10.75
C PRO A 156 -16.04 4.31 11.39
N SER A 157 -15.61 3.34 12.18
CA SER A 157 -16.43 2.41 12.97
C SER A 157 -17.38 1.51 12.17
N ILE A 158 -17.32 1.57 10.84
CA ILE A 158 -18.12 0.80 9.89
C ILE A 158 -17.19 0.07 8.94
N SER A 159 -17.53 -1.18 8.58
CA SER A 159 -16.72 -1.97 7.66
C SER A 159 -16.85 -1.48 6.22
N ASN A 160 -15.74 -1.00 5.66
CA ASN A 160 -15.63 -0.56 4.27
C ASN A 160 -15.17 -1.70 3.35
N MET A 161 -14.61 -2.76 3.92
CA MET A 161 -14.14 -3.95 3.20
C MET A 161 -14.31 -5.20 4.07
N GLY A 162 -14.64 -6.32 3.46
CA GLY A 162 -14.82 -7.59 4.16
C GLY A 162 -14.19 -8.77 3.42
N GLY A 163 -14.39 -10.00 3.94
CA GLY A 163 -13.73 -11.21 3.44
C GLY A 163 -13.98 -11.52 1.96
N ILE A 164 -15.22 -11.39 1.48
CA ILE A 164 -15.55 -11.64 0.07
C ILE A 164 -14.89 -10.60 -0.85
N SER A 165 -14.84 -9.34 -0.40
CA SER A 165 -14.13 -8.26 -1.10
C SER A 165 -12.63 -8.57 -1.19
N ALA A 166 -11.99 -8.98 -0.08
CA ALA A 166 -10.58 -9.39 -0.06
C ALA A 166 -10.29 -10.58 -0.99
N GLN A 167 -11.18 -11.57 -1.05
CA GLN A 167 -11.05 -12.70 -1.96
C GLN A 167 -11.19 -12.28 -3.42
N THR A 168 -12.09 -11.37 -3.74
CA THR A 168 -12.26 -10.82 -5.09
C THR A 168 -11.02 -10.04 -5.51
N ALA A 169 -10.53 -9.15 -4.65
CA ALA A 169 -9.32 -8.38 -4.86
C ALA A 169 -8.09 -9.27 -5.12
N LYS A 170 -7.93 -10.33 -4.31
CA LYS A 170 -6.88 -11.33 -4.50
C LYS A 170 -6.97 -12.02 -5.85
N ARG A 171 -8.18 -12.38 -6.29
CA ARG A 171 -8.42 -13.00 -7.61
C ARG A 171 -8.07 -12.05 -8.75
N GLN A 172 -8.31 -10.75 -8.60
CA GLN A 172 -7.94 -9.73 -9.59
C GLN A 172 -6.43 -9.46 -9.65
N GLY A 173 -5.67 -10.03 -8.69
CA GLY A 173 -4.23 -9.88 -8.62
C GLY A 173 -3.78 -8.57 -7.94
N GLU A 174 -4.66 -7.89 -7.22
CA GLU A 174 -4.31 -6.71 -6.44
C GLU A 174 -3.22 -7.03 -5.40
N ALA A 175 -2.33 -6.08 -5.15
CA ALA A 175 -1.24 -6.25 -4.20
C ALA A 175 -1.73 -6.23 -2.74
N GLY A 176 -2.77 -5.45 -2.45
CA GLY A 176 -3.35 -5.29 -1.13
C GLY A 176 -4.29 -4.10 -1.06
N ALA A 177 -4.72 -3.72 0.14
CA ALA A 177 -5.59 -2.57 0.35
C ALA A 177 -5.14 -1.69 1.50
N ILE A 178 -5.43 -0.38 1.39
CA ILE A 178 -5.31 0.63 2.44
C ILE A 178 -6.72 1.13 2.73
N VAL A 179 -7.18 1.04 3.98
CA VAL A 179 -8.55 1.39 4.36
C VAL A 179 -8.55 2.34 5.55
N GLN A 180 -8.80 3.61 5.30
CA GLN A 180 -9.13 4.53 6.40
C GLN A 180 -10.58 4.28 6.82
N GLY A 181 -10.74 3.57 7.91
CA GLY A 181 -12.03 3.11 8.44
C GLY A 181 -11.98 1.65 8.87
N GLY A 182 -13.15 1.10 9.19
CA GLY A 182 -13.26 -0.27 9.64
C GLY A 182 -13.15 -1.30 8.50
N ILE A 183 -12.64 -2.46 8.86
CA ILE A 183 -12.72 -3.69 8.06
C ILE A 183 -13.29 -4.83 8.90
N ARG A 184 -13.76 -5.91 8.26
CA ARG A 184 -14.21 -7.12 8.95
C ARG A 184 -13.64 -8.38 8.30
N ASP A 185 -13.94 -9.54 8.88
CA ASP A 185 -13.55 -10.86 8.34
C ASP A 185 -12.02 -11.00 8.17
N VAL A 186 -11.24 -10.44 9.12
CA VAL A 186 -9.77 -10.38 9.05
C VAL A 186 -9.13 -11.76 8.89
N SER A 187 -9.70 -12.81 9.54
CA SER A 187 -9.21 -14.18 9.37
C SER A 187 -9.35 -14.67 7.93
N HIS A 188 -10.41 -14.25 7.22
CA HIS A 188 -10.62 -14.60 5.83
C HIS A 188 -9.56 -13.94 4.93
N SER A 189 -9.30 -12.63 5.10
CA SER A 189 -8.26 -11.94 4.31
C SER A 189 -6.87 -12.54 4.54
N ARG A 190 -6.56 -12.96 5.79
CA ARG A 190 -5.33 -13.69 6.11
C ARG A 190 -5.24 -15.04 5.40
N ASN A 191 -6.33 -15.82 5.41
CA ASN A 191 -6.37 -17.14 4.78
C ASN A 191 -6.15 -17.09 3.27
N VAL A 192 -6.65 -16.03 2.60
CA VAL A 192 -6.41 -15.83 1.16
C VAL A 192 -5.12 -15.06 0.88
N SER A 193 -4.32 -14.76 1.92
CA SER A 193 -3.06 -14.00 1.82
C SER A 193 -3.23 -12.66 1.09
N TYR A 194 -4.28 -11.91 1.47
CA TYR A 194 -4.52 -10.55 0.97
C TYR A 194 -4.32 -9.55 2.11
N PRO A 195 -3.19 -8.81 2.14
CA PRO A 195 -2.88 -7.88 3.21
C PRO A 195 -3.70 -6.60 3.09
N ILE A 196 -4.16 -6.12 4.25
CA ILE A 196 -4.93 -4.87 4.37
C ILE A 196 -4.32 -4.06 5.50
N TRP A 197 -4.02 -2.78 5.25
CA TRP A 197 -3.74 -1.78 6.29
C TRP A 197 -5.03 -1.04 6.59
N ALA A 198 -5.50 -1.09 7.82
CA ALA A 198 -6.77 -0.49 8.20
C ALA A 198 -6.67 0.29 9.50
N SER A 199 -7.51 1.31 9.66
CA SER A 199 -7.59 2.07 10.91
C SER A 199 -8.28 1.28 12.01
N GLU A 200 -9.24 0.42 11.67
CA GLU A 200 -10.10 -0.25 12.63
C GLU A 200 -10.53 -1.65 12.16
N VAL A 201 -10.86 -2.50 13.12
CA VAL A 201 -11.55 -3.78 12.88
C VAL A 201 -12.92 -3.73 13.56
N THR A 202 -14.00 -4.03 12.84
CA THR A 202 -15.38 -3.91 13.35
C THR A 202 -16.29 -4.97 12.71
N PRO A 203 -17.27 -5.54 13.45
CA PRO A 203 -18.28 -6.40 12.86
C PRO A 203 -19.40 -5.62 12.14
N VAL A 204 -19.44 -4.29 12.30
CA VAL A 204 -20.53 -3.44 11.79
C VAL A 204 -20.48 -3.37 10.27
N THR A 205 -21.50 -3.91 9.60
CA THR A 205 -21.54 -3.94 8.12
C THR A 205 -21.71 -2.57 7.50
N GLY A 206 -20.99 -2.30 6.42
CA GLY A 206 -21.17 -1.14 5.57
C GLY A 206 -22.38 -1.22 4.63
N LYS A 207 -22.78 -2.44 4.23
CA LYS A 207 -23.85 -2.67 3.22
C LYS A 207 -25.09 -1.79 3.37
N TRP A 208 -25.47 -1.52 4.62
CA TRP A 208 -26.70 -0.76 4.93
C TRP A 208 -26.42 0.65 5.45
N ARG A 209 -25.14 1.07 5.49
CA ARG A 209 -24.70 2.29 6.18
C ARG A 209 -23.88 3.23 5.33
N ILE A 210 -23.18 2.70 4.33
CA ILE A 210 -22.30 3.51 3.50
C ILE A 210 -22.71 3.45 2.03
N GLU A 211 -22.32 4.49 1.32
CA GLU A 211 -22.45 4.64 -0.12
C GLU A 211 -21.08 4.97 -0.70
N THR A 212 -20.68 4.28 -1.76
CA THR A 212 -19.52 4.67 -2.56
C THR A 212 -19.95 5.80 -3.49
N VAL A 213 -19.27 6.95 -3.37
CA VAL A 213 -19.62 8.15 -4.13
C VAL A 213 -18.63 8.45 -5.25
N GLU A 214 -17.44 7.87 -5.22
CA GLU A 214 -16.42 8.09 -6.22
C GLU A 214 -15.43 6.94 -6.30
N ILE A 215 -15.00 6.59 -7.52
CA ILE A 215 -13.90 5.66 -7.82
C ILE A 215 -12.90 6.38 -8.72
N ASN A 216 -11.61 6.18 -8.45
CA ASN A 216 -10.50 6.80 -9.18
C ASN A 216 -10.57 8.34 -9.23
N GLY A 217 -11.02 8.96 -8.15
CA GLY A 217 -10.87 10.39 -7.89
C GLY A 217 -9.85 10.64 -6.79
N ASP A 218 -9.48 11.90 -6.56
CA ASP A 218 -8.59 12.28 -5.45
C ASP A 218 -9.29 12.03 -4.11
N ILE A 219 -8.59 11.43 -3.17
CA ILE A 219 -9.07 11.13 -1.82
C ILE A 219 -8.11 11.66 -0.74
N GLU A 220 -8.54 11.60 0.51
CA GLU A 220 -7.71 11.92 1.66
C GLU A 220 -7.60 10.72 2.60
N ILE A 221 -6.38 10.35 2.96
CA ILE A 221 -6.09 9.27 3.92
C ILE A 221 -5.28 9.84 5.08
N ALA A 222 -5.89 9.96 6.24
CA ALA A 222 -5.25 10.48 7.46
C ALA A 222 -4.51 11.81 7.25
N GLY A 223 -5.10 12.74 6.48
CA GLY A 223 -4.52 14.05 6.16
C GLY A 223 -3.57 14.03 4.96
N VAL A 224 -3.35 12.88 4.33
CA VAL A 224 -2.55 12.75 3.11
C VAL A 224 -3.46 12.71 1.89
N ARG A 225 -3.25 13.63 0.94
CA ARG A 225 -3.92 13.55 -0.37
C ARG A 225 -3.34 12.40 -1.18
N VAL A 226 -4.21 11.58 -1.76
CA VAL A 226 -3.86 10.46 -2.61
C VAL A 226 -4.60 10.57 -3.93
N SER A 227 -3.87 10.60 -5.02
CA SER A 227 -4.43 10.63 -6.38
C SER A 227 -4.35 9.25 -7.02
N PRO A 228 -5.27 8.93 -7.95
CA PRO A 228 -5.19 7.66 -8.70
C PRO A 228 -3.83 7.52 -9.40
N GLY A 229 -3.17 6.38 -9.21
CA GLY A 229 -1.86 6.08 -9.80
C GLY A 229 -0.66 6.49 -8.94
N ASP A 230 -0.85 7.21 -7.83
CA ASP A 230 0.22 7.42 -6.85
C ASP A 230 0.76 6.08 -6.38
N ILE A 231 2.06 5.98 -6.13
CA ILE A 231 2.66 4.73 -5.69
C ILE A 231 2.44 4.55 -4.20
N VAL A 232 1.73 3.50 -3.83
CA VAL A 232 1.60 3.06 -2.45
C VAL A 232 2.75 2.14 -2.11
N VAL A 233 3.46 2.44 -1.03
CA VAL A 233 4.45 1.55 -0.39
C VAL A 233 4.02 1.36 1.04
N ALA A 234 3.80 0.11 1.45
CA ALA A 234 3.37 -0.18 2.82
C ALA A 234 4.12 -1.38 3.38
N ASP A 235 4.50 -1.29 4.64
CA ASP A 235 5.17 -2.33 5.43
C ASP A 235 4.65 -2.34 6.88
N GLU A 236 5.36 -2.97 7.81
CA GLU A 236 4.95 -3.02 9.23
C GLU A 236 5.03 -1.66 9.93
N THR A 237 5.83 -0.71 9.42
CA THR A 237 6.03 0.61 10.00
C THR A 237 4.91 1.57 9.62
N GLY A 238 4.30 1.38 8.45
CA GLY A 238 3.19 2.21 7.98
C GLY A 238 2.97 2.17 6.48
N VAL A 239 2.45 3.28 5.97
CA VAL A 239 2.10 3.46 4.55
C VAL A 239 2.69 4.78 4.06
N CYS A 240 3.36 4.75 2.92
CA CYS A 240 3.77 5.94 2.18
C CYS A 240 3.01 6.02 0.85
N PHE A 241 2.51 7.21 0.55
CA PHE A 241 1.90 7.58 -0.73
C PHE A 241 2.88 8.49 -1.47
N VAL A 242 3.44 7.99 -2.56
CA VAL A 242 4.42 8.72 -3.37
C VAL A 242 3.72 9.24 -4.61
N PRO A 243 3.59 10.57 -4.78
CA PRO A 243 2.96 11.13 -5.98
C PRO A 243 3.66 10.62 -7.24
N ILE A 244 2.89 10.18 -8.23
CA ILE A 244 3.42 9.56 -9.46
C ILE A 244 4.46 10.45 -10.17
N GLY A 245 4.29 11.77 -10.10
CA GLY A 245 5.22 12.73 -10.72
C GLY A 245 6.59 12.80 -10.06
N GLN A 246 6.72 12.46 -8.78
CA GLN A 246 7.95 12.46 -8.00
C GLN A 246 8.52 11.06 -7.76
N ALA A 247 7.83 10.02 -8.22
CA ALA A 247 8.16 8.64 -7.88
C ALA A 247 9.60 8.23 -8.29
N ARG A 248 10.09 8.72 -9.42
CA ARG A 248 11.46 8.48 -9.87
C ARG A 248 12.48 9.09 -8.90
N GLU A 249 12.34 10.36 -8.60
CA GLU A 249 13.23 11.07 -7.70
C GLU A 249 13.24 10.46 -6.30
N VAL A 250 12.07 10.12 -5.78
CA VAL A 250 11.94 9.43 -4.48
C VAL A 250 12.68 8.10 -4.49
N LEU A 251 12.51 7.27 -5.53
CA LEU A 251 13.20 5.98 -5.63
C LEU A 251 14.73 6.14 -5.68
N GLU A 252 15.24 7.05 -6.51
CA GLU A 252 16.67 7.30 -6.66
C GLU A 252 17.30 7.77 -5.34
N LEU A 253 16.66 8.70 -4.64
CA LEU A 253 17.13 9.21 -3.36
C LEU A 253 17.04 8.13 -2.27
N ALA A 254 15.97 7.34 -2.25
CA ALA A 254 15.80 6.26 -1.28
C ALA A 254 16.86 5.16 -1.45
N LEU A 255 17.16 4.73 -2.67
CA LEU A 255 18.23 3.76 -2.95
C LEU A 255 19.60 4.28 -2.51
N LYS A 256 19.90 5.55 -2.79
CA LYS A 256 21.14 6.19 -2.33
C LYS A 256 21.23 6.22 -0.80
N LYS A 257 20.14 6.57 -0.12
CA LYS A 257 20.07 6.62 1.34
C LYS A 257 20.29 5.24 1.96
N ILE A 258 19.61 4.20 1.47
CA ILE A 258 19.78 2.81 1.93
C ILE A 258 21.24 2.35 1.78
N SER A 259 21.89 2.72 0.67
CA SER A 259 23.31 2.40 0.45
C SER A 259 24.20 3.05 1.52
N HIS A 260 23.96 4.29 1.88
CA HIS A 260 24.71 4.99 2.93
C HIS A 260 24.43 4.42 4.33
N GLU A 261 23.17 4.13 4.65
CA GLU A 261 22.81 3.51 5.93
C GLU A 261 23.47 2.16 6.11
N ARG A 262 23.62 1.38 5.05
CA ARG A 262 24.36 0.12 5.09
C ARG A 262 25.82 0.30 5.46
N VAL A 263 26.51 1.25 4.80
CA VAL A 263 27.92 1.56 5.15
C VAL A 263 28.04 1.92 6.64
N LYS A 264 27.06 2.66 7.15
CA LYS A 264 27.01 3.02 8.57
C LYS A 264 26.78 1.80 9.48
N CYS A 265 25.85 0.92 9.11
CA CYS A 265 25.62 -0.33 9.84
C CYS A 265 26.87 -1.24 9.85
N ASP A 266 27.53 -1.40 8.70
CA ASP A 266 28.76 -2.17 8.59
C ASP A 266 29.88 -1.58 9.49
N ALA A 267 29.97 -0.25 9.58
CA ALA A 267 30.93 0.41 10.49
C ALA A 267 30.58 0.19 11.97
N ILE A 268 29.28 0.20 12.33
CA ILE A 268 28.80 -0.11 13.68
C ILE A 268 29.19 -1.54 14.06
N ASP A 269 28.91 -2.50 13.19
CA ASP A 269 29.22 -3.92 13.39
C ASP A 269 30.72 -4.18 13.46
N ALA A 270 31.54 -3.39 12.76
CA ALA A 270 33.00 -3.41 12.84
C ALA A 270 33.55 -2.77 14.13
N GLY A 271 32.72 -2.22 15.01
CA GLY A 271 33.10 -1.59 16.26
C GLY A 271 33.68 -0.18 16.13
N VAL A 272 33.40 0.52 15.06
CA VAL A 272 33.78 1.94 14.91
C VAL A 272 33.11 2.76 16.01
N SER A 273 33.89 3.69 16.61
CA SER A 273 33.36 4.59 17.65
C SER A 273 32.14 5.38 17.11
N VAL A 274 31.14 5.58 17.95
CA VAL A 274 29.94 6.35 17.58
C VAL A 274 30.28 7.77 17.06
N ALA A 275 31.36 8.37 17.61
CA ALA A 275 31.83 9.68 17.19
C ALA A 275 32.46 9.70 15.78
N ASP A 276 32.91 8.54 15.31
CA ASP A 276 33.64 8.38 14.04
C ASP A 276 32.77 7.70 12.96
N LEU A 277 31.50 7.44 13.26
CA LEU A 277 30.57 6.85 12.28
C LEU A 277 30.39 7.77 11.07
N PRO A 278 30.27 7.20 9.84
CA PRO A 278 29.97 7.98 8.66
C PRO A 278 28.76 8.89 8.85
N THR A 279 28.93 10.18 8.62
CA THR A 279 27.81 11.13 8.60
C THR A 279 27.06 10.98 7.28
N ASN A 280 25.75 11.06 7.31
CA ASN A 280 24.95 11.14 6.08
C ASN A 280 25.34 12.47 5.37
N ALA A 281 25.95 12.38 4.20
CA ALA A 281 26.21 13.50 3.32
C ALA A 281 24.99 13.74 2.41
#